data_4c173a368780c1be1f20cf886e0a165d
#
_entry.id   4c173a368780c1be1f20cf886e0a165d
#
_cell.length_a   1.000
_cell.length_b   1.000
_cell.length_c   1.000
_cell.angle_alpha   90.00
_cell.angle_beta   90.00
_cell.angle_gamma   90.00
#
_symmetry.space_group_name_H-M   'P 1'
#
loop_
_entity.id
_entity.type
_entity.pdbx_description
1 polymer ?
#
loop_
_entity_poly.entity_id
_entity_poly.type
_entity_poly.pdbx_seq_one_letter_code
_entity_poly.pdbx_strand_id
1 'polypeptide(L)'
;MDKIRLITLFRAPVQSVRIFDTLSGEKEEFAAIANSNNSVVKMLLCGPTVYDYSHVGHARMLLFYDLMARHFRAKGLHVSAIVNITDVDPKIFKKAKATNTPPSELAAKFIGELLRDLSALGIEGFAFARVSHHVGTAQELVAGLLSDGRAYSAGGNIYLDTSEILSFGRLAGMSRQDLRDCRLDISPAKKLPEDILLWNASENLDVAFFDATLGSGIPWWHMQDSSVAVAGFGGSYDIHGGASELVYPHHESHLAQLQAITSLEKPVKFWTHVGLVRAKGRKMSKSLGNTITIRDLLKKRTVNALRLYLYSRHYRSDFDFSENHLDSFERISDAIAAALNSKQGSGKSKLIGRFFERIEDDFDTPGAMKVMVEAARVRSPDLNAMVNILGLQY
;
A
#
# COMPACT_ATOMS: atom_id res chain seq x y z
N MET A 1 6.36 23.51 16.84
CA MET A 1 5.19 22.88 17.52
C MET A 1 3.83 23.52 17.18
N ASP A 2 3.68 24.31 16.10
CA ASP A 2 2.45 25.12 15.85
C ASP A 2 1.68 24.83 14.56
N LYS A 3 2.03 23.76 13.80
CA LYS A 3 1.29 23.40 12.56
C LYS A 3 0.08 22.47 12.77
N ILE A 4 -0.13 21.95 13.97
CA ILE A 4 -1.21 20.97 14.26
C ILE A 4 -2.53 21.66 14.68
N ARG A 5 -2.52 22.94 15.04
CA ARG A 5 -3.70 23.65 15.59
C ARG A 5 -4.76 24.12 14.59
N LEU A 6 -4.51 24.07 13.29
CA LEU A 6 -5.45 24.57 12.26
C LEU A 6 -6.42 23.52 11.70
N ILE A 7 -6.25 22.24 12.04
CA ILE A 7 -7.11 21.16 11.50
C ILE A 7 -8.43 21.03 12.28
N THR A 8 -8.56 21.66 13.46
CA THR A 8 -9.69 21.45 14.39
C THR A 8 -10.95 22.26 14.05
N LEU A 9 -11.02 23.02 12.96
CA LEU A 9 -12.12 23.94 12.66
C LEU A 9 -13.16 23.45 11.64
N PHE A 10 -12.97 22.31 11.01
CA PHE A 10 -13.96 21.76 10.09
C PHE A 10 -14.48 20.40 10.59
N ARG A 11 -15.34 20.41 11.62
CA ARG A 11 -16.28 19.31 11.82
C ARG A 11 -17.36 19.41 10.74
N ALA A 12 -17.03 18.98 9.51
CA ALA A 12 -18.08 18.58 8.58
C ALA A 12 -18.86 17.42 9.22
N PRO A 13 -20.18 17.33 9.03
CA PRO A 13 -20.92 16.15 9.46
C PRO A 13 -20.20 14.91 8.94
N VAL A 14 -20.14 13.85 9.76
CA VAL A 14 -19.52 12.58 9.39
C VAL A 14 -20.35 11.99 8.25
N GLN A 15 -20.14 12.47 7.03
CA GLN A 15 -20.62 11.77 5.84
C GLN A 15 -19.75 10.53 5.72
N SER A 16 -20.38 9.40 5.49
CA SER A 16 -19.72 8.13 5.30
C SER A 16 -18.81 8.19 4.09
N VAL A 17 -17.52 7.86 4.27
CA VAL A 17 -16.60 7.69 3.15
C VAL A 17 -16.95 6.38 2.46
N ARG A 18 -17.24 6.41 1.17
CA ARG A 18 -17.43 5.18 0.38
C ARG A 18 -16.10 4.79 -0.24
N ILE A 19 -15.73 3.52 -0.07
CA ILE A 19 -14.46 2.97 -0.58
C ILE A 19 -14.80 1.72 -1.40
N PHE A 20 -14.18 1.58 -2.56
CA PHE A 20 -14.29 0.36 -3.34
C PHE A 20 -13.51 -0.76 -2.65
N ASP A 21 -14.21 -1.82 -2.24
CA ASP A 21 -13.61 -3.03 -1.72
C ASP A 21 -13.42 -4.04 -2.85
N THR A 22 -12.17 -4.44 -3.09
CA THR A 22 -11.85 -5.41 -4.15
C THR A 22 -12.47 -6.79 -3.86
N LEU A 23 -12.65 -7.14 -2.59
CA LEU A 23 -13.22 -8.45 -2.21
C LEU A 23 -14.71 -8.56 -2.53
N SER A 24 -15.48 -7.50 -2.31
CA SER A 24 -16.91 -7.46 -2.69
C SER A 24 -17.12 -7.02 -4.14
N GLY A 25 -16.16 -6.29 -4.73
CA GLY A 25 -16.30 -5.69 -6.05
C GLY A 25 -17.17 -4.44 -6.07
N GLU A 26 -17.52 -3.88 -4.91
CA GLU A 26 -18.47 -2.78 -4.77
C GLU A 26 -17.89 -1.62 -3.94
N LYS A 27 -18.51 -0.43 -4.06
CA LYS A 27 -18.25 0.69 -3.15
C LYS A 27 -19.09 0.50 -1.89
N GLU A 28 -18.43 0.28 -0.77
CA GLU A 28 -19.05 0.14 0.54
C GLU A 28 -18.80 1.36 1.42
N GLU A 29 -19.70 1.63 2.35
CA GLU A 29 -19.52 2.67 3.35
C GLU A 29 -18.43 2.26 4.36
N PHE A 30 -17.40 3.07 4.46
CA PHE A 30 -16.44 2.99 5.55
C PHE A 30 -17.03 3.64 6.78
N ALA A 31 -17.80 2.88 7.55
CA ALA A 31 -18.22 3.30 8.86
C ALA A 31 -17.00 3.21 9.81
N ALA A 32 -16.32 4.34 10.02
CA ALA A 32 -15.48 4.44 11.22
C ALA A 32 -16.40 4.08 12.40
N ILE A 33 -15.94 3.18 13.29
CA ILE A 33 -16.73 2.82 14.48
C ILE A 33 -16.94 4.12 15.26
N ALA A 34 -18.07 4.78 14.97
CA ALA A 34 -18.40 6.15 15.41
C ALA A 34 -18.73 6.24 16.92
N ASN A 35 -18.48 5.19 17.69
CA ASN A 35 -18.96 5.06 19.05
C ASN A 35 -17.91 5.17 20.17
N SER A 36 -16.65 5.54 19.84
CA SER A 36 -15.68 5.89 20.88
C SER A 36 -14.84 7.08 20.46
N ASN A 37 -14.58 7.99 21.40
CA ASN A 37 -13.68 9.14 21.20
C ASN A 37 -12.22 8.78 20.85
N ASN A 38 -11.94 7.48 20.54
CA ASN A 38 -10.63 6.92 20.25
C ASN A 38 -10.64 5.92 19.10
N SER A 39 -11.50 6.06 18.10
CA SER A 39 -11.53 5.15 16.94
C SER A 39 -10.24 5.27 16.13
N VAL A 40 -9.49 4.16 16.04
CA VAL A 40 -8.25 4.06 15.27
C VAL A 40 -8.52 3.30 13.98
N VAL A 41 -8.27 3.92 12.84
CA VAL A 41 -8.25 3.25 11.53
C VAL A 41 -6.91 2.53 11.39
N LYS A 42 -6.94 1.21 11.26
CA LYS A 42 -5.77 0.35 11.10
C LYS A 42 -5.56 0.03 9.63
N MET A 43 -4.40 0.38 9.10
CA MET A 43 -4.05 0.17 7.69
C MET A 43 -2.74 -0.62 7.59
N LEU A 44 -2.74 -1.73 6.86
CA LEU A 44 -1.53 -2.44 6.45
C LEU A 44 -1.33 -2.27 4.95
N LEU A 45 -0.16 -1.79 4.57
CA LEU A 45 0.18 -1.48 3.19
C LEU A 45 1.34 -2.35 2.74
N CYS A 46 1.17 -3.04 1.63
CA CYS A 46 2.24 -3.83 1.03
C CYS A 46 3.30 -2.88 0.45
N GLY A 47 4.48 -2.89 1.03
CA GLY A 47 5.60 -2.06 0.62
C GLY A 47 6.53 -2.75 -0.39
N PRO A 48 7.60 -2.09 -0.81
CA PRO A 48 8.51 -2.62 -1.82
C PRO A 48 9.49 -3.66 -1.23
N THR A 49 9.98 -4.56 -2.11
CA THR A 49 11.20 -5.32 -1.86
C THR A 49 12.41 -4.40 -2.06
N VAL A 50 13.24 -4.26 -1.03
CA VAL A 50 14.29 -3.22 -0.94
C VAL A 50 15.64 -3.70 -1.48
N TYR A 51 15.73 -3.91 -2.79
CA TYR A 51 16.99 -4.25 -3.47
C TYR A 51 17.43 -3.21 -4.49
N ASP A 52 16.67 -2.12 -4.66
CA ASP A 52 16.95 -1.01 -5.58
C ASP A 52 16.09 0.21 -5.26
N TYR A 53 16.32 1.33 -5.97
CA TYR A 53 15.59 2.58 -5.82
C TYR A 53 14.08 2.45 -6.13
N SER A 54 13.29 3.27 -5.45
CA SER A 54 11.85 3.36 -5.65
C SER A 54 11.50 4.07 -6.96
N HIS A 55 10.45 3.60 -7.61
CA HIS A 55 9.97 4.16 -8.86
C HIS A 55 8.60 4.84 -8.68
N VAL A 56 8.16 5.56 -9.71
CA VAL A 56 6.92 6.35 -9.72
C VAL A 56 5.67 5.51 -9.41
N GLY A 57 5.67 4.20 -9.67
CA GLY A 57 4.58 3.30 -9.27
C GLY A 57 4.45 3.18 -7.75
N HIS A 58 5.59 3.03 -7.03
CA HIS A 58 5.61 3.06 -5.56
C HIS A 58 5.15 4.42 -5.02
N ALA A 59 5.60 5.52 -5.66
CA ALA A 59 5.14 6.85 -5.29
C ALA A 59 3.62 6.97 -5.40
N ARG A 60 3.01 6.54 -6.51
CA ARG A 60 1.56 6.62 -6.72
C ARG A 60 0.79 5.88 -5.65
N MET A 61 1.22 4.66 -5.36
CA MET A 61 0.57 3.82 -4.36
C MET A 61 0.64 4.48 -2.97
N LEU A 62 1.82 4.87 -2.51
CA LEU A 62 1.99 5.44 -1.18
C LEU A 62 1.39 6.84 -1.05
N LEU A 63 1.37 7.64 -2.12
CA LEU A 63 0.66 8.92 -2.16
C LEU A 63 -0.86 8.75 -2.00
N PHE A 64 -1.44 7.72 -2.58
CA PHE A 64 -2.86 7.42 -2.41
C PHE A 64 -3.19 7.09 -0.95
N TYR A 65 -2.39 6.26 -0.29
CA TYR A 65 -2.63 5.94 1.12
C TYR A 65 -2.27 7.09 2.07
N ASP A 66 -1.31 7.96 1.71
CA ASP A 66 -1.06 9.22 2.41
C ASP A 66 -2.28 10.14 2.36
N LEU A 67 -2.90 10.30 1.18
CA LEU A 67 -4.15 11.03 1.01
C LEU A 67 -5.27 10.44 1.88
N MET A 68 -5.45 9.13 1.83
CA MET A 68 -6.46 8.43 2.63
C MET A 68 -6.24 8.67 4.13
N ALA A 69 -5.02 8.53 4.60
CA ALA A 69 -4.67 8.78 6.00
C ALA A 69 -4.87 10.26 6.40
N ARG A 70 -4.50 11.21 5.53
CA ARG A 70 -4.74 12.66 5.75
C ARG A 70 -6.23 12.95 5.84
N HIS A 71 -7.04 12.37 4.96
CA HIS A 71 -8.49 12.55 4.96
C HIS A 71 -9.11 12.02 6.26
N PHE A 72 -8.77 10.80 6.69
CA PHE A 72 -9.27 10.24 7.95
C PHE A 72 -8.87 11.08 9.16
N ARG A 73 -7.61 11.57 9.20
CA ARG A 73 -7.16 12.49 10.27
C ARG A 73 -7.93 13.81 10.25
N ALA A 74 -8.22 14.36 9.08
CA ALA A 74 -9.04 15.58 8.94
C ALA A 74 -10.49 15.37 9.40
N LYS A 75 -11.00 14.14 9.35
CA LYS A 75 -12.30 13.73 9.94
C LYS A 75 -12.22 13.48 11.46
N GLY A 76 -11.06 13.67 12.09
CA GLY A 76 -10.86 13.49 13.53
C GLY A 76 -10.60 12.04 13.95
N LEU A 77 -10.31 11.14 13.00
CA LEU A 77 -9.94 9.76 13.30
C LEU A 77 -8.43 9.63 13.54
N HIS A 78 -8.05 8.76 14.47
CA HIS A 78 -6.67 8.32 14.57
C HIS A 78 -6.36 7.30 13.46
N VAL A 79 -5.17 7.37 12.88
CA VAL A 79 -4.74 6.44 11.83
C VAL A 79 -3.45 5.78 12.24
N SER A 80 -3.48 4.46 12.38
CA SER A 80 -2.31 3.61 12.53
C SER A 80 -2.05 2.90 11.20
N ALA A 81 -1.05 3.37 10.47
CA ALA A 81 -0.72 2.83 9.15
C ALA A 81 0.70 2.25 9.17
N ILE A 82 0.80 0.97 8.81
CA ILE A 82 2.05 0.21 8.72
C ILE A 82 2.32 -0.09 7.25
N VAL A 83 3.52 0.24 6.78
CA VAL A 83 4.03 -0.20 5.47
C VAL A 83 4.99 -1.37 5.71
N ASN A 84 4.65 -2.53 5.19
CA ASN A 84 5.54 -3.68 5.21
C ASN A 84 6.73 -3.45 4.29
N ILE A 85 7.96 -3.70 4.75
CA ILE A 85 9.17 -3.63 3.95
C ILE A 85 9.77 -5.03 3.84
N THR A 86 9.78 -5.56 2.63
CA THR A 86 10.38 -6.86 2.33
C THR A 86 11.89 -6.71 2.23
N ASP A 87 12.59 -7.07 3.31
CA ASP A 87 14.05 -7.08 3.41
C ASP A 87 14.64 -8.51 3.50
N VAL A 88 13.79 -9.53 3.39
CA VAL A 88 14.14 -10.96 3.29
C VAL A 88 13.52 -11.51 2.00
N ASP A 89 14.29 -11.60 0.90
CA ASP A 89 13.78 -12.02 -0.40
C ASP A 89 14.95 -12.54 -1.28
N PRO A 90 14.76 -13.60 -2.07
CA PRO A 90 15.77 -14.12 -2.99
C PRO A 90 16.33 -13.06 -3.97
N LYS A 91 15.55 -12.02 -4.33
CA LYS A 91 16.02 -10.91 -5.18
C LYS A 91 17.08 -10.07 -4.48
N ILE A 92 16.93 -9.87 -3.16
CA ILE A 92 17.95 -9.17 -2.34
C ILE A 92 19.22 -10.01 -2.30
N PHE A 93 19.12 -11.32 -2.04
CA PHE A 93 20.25 -12.23 -1.98
C PHE A 93 21.01 -12.26 -3.30
N LYS A 94 20.29 -12.43 -4.42
CA LYS A 94 20.88 -12.40 -5.76
C LYS A 94 21.62 -11.08 -6.04
N LYS A 95 21.03 -9.93 -5.68
CA LYS A 95 21.65 -8.61 -5.88
C LYS A 95 22.86 -8.43 -4.97
N ALA A 96 22.77 -8.81 -3.71
CA ALA A 96 23.83 -8.78 -2.71
C ALA A 96 25.06 -9.55 -3.19
N LYS A 97 24.86 -10.77 -3.69
CA LYS A 97 25.93 -11.60 -4.28
C LYS A 97 26.55 -10.92 -5.51
N ALA A 98 25.73 -10.36 -6.40
CA ALA A 98 26.21 -9.68 -7.60
C ALA A 98 27.00 -8.39 -7.30
N THR A 99 26.77 -7.74 -6.16
CA THR A 99 27.45 -6.50 -5.74
C THR A 99 28.52 -6.74 -4.65
N ASN A 100 28.73 -8.00 -4.26
CA ASN A 100 29.63 -8.37 -3.16
C ASN A 100 29.35 -7.58 -1.86
N THR A 101 28.07 -7.44 -1.53
CA THR A 101 27.59 -6.69 -0.37
C THR A 101 26.76 -7.62 0.51
N PRO A 102 26.86 -7.60 1.85
CA PRO A 102 25.97 -8.38 2.72
C PRO A 102 24.48 -8.04 2.46
N PRO A 103 23.59 -9.04 2.41
CA PRO A 103 22.15 -8.81 2.15
C PRO A 103 21.51 -7.78 3.09
N SER A 104 21.86 -7.81 4.38
CA SER A 104 21.35 -6.87 5.38
C SER A 104 21.81 -5.43 5.14
N GLU A 105 23.05 -5.23 4.71
CA GLU A 105 23.59 -3.90 4.36
C GLU A 105 22.94 -3.37 3.09
N LEU A 106 22.76 -4.21 2.07
CA LEU A 106 22.08 -3.85 0.84
C LEU A 106 20.64 -3.42 1.13
N ALA A 107 19.90 -4.20 1.93
CA ALA A 107 18.54 -3.87 2.33
C ALA A 107 18.49 -2.57 3.14
N ALA A 108 19.37 -2.39 4.14
CA ALA A 108 19.44 -1.18 4.94
C ALA A 108 19.71 0.08 4.09
N LYS A 109 20.60 -0.02 3.10
CA LYS A 109 20.87 1.04 2.13
C LYS A 109 19.57 1.45 1.42
N PHE A 110 18.85 0.50 0.81
CA PHE A 110 17.67 0.82 0.01
C PHE A 110 16.44 1.18 0.85
N ILE A 111 16.35 0.72 2.11
CA ILE A 111 15.39 1.27 3.08
C ILE A 111 15.66 2.76 3.31
N GLY A 112 16.91 3.13 3.58
CA GLY A 112 17.29 4.53 3.75
C GLY A 112 16.98 5.40 2.52
N GLU A 113 17.21 4.86 1.31
CA GLU A 113 16.86 5.55 0.06
C GLU A 113 15.34 5.69 -0.13
N LEU A 114 14.56 4.65 0.17
CA LEU A 114 13.09 4.70 0.16
C LEU A 114 12.58 5.80 1.09
N LEU A 115 13.03 5.81 2.34
CA LEU A 115 12.58 6.80 3.33
C LEU A 115 12.91 8.24 2.91
N ARG A 116 14.08 8.47 2.28
CA ARG A 116 14.42 9.79 1.71
C ARG A 116 13.48 10.17 0.56
N ASP A 117 13.20 9.25 -0.35
CA ASP A 117 12.29 9.49 -1.47
C ASP A 117 10.87 9.81 -0.97
N LEU A 118 10.37 9.11 0.06
CA LEU A 118 9.07 9.37 0.66
C LEU A 118 9.00 10.71 1.40
N SER A 119 10.04 11.03 2.17
CA SER A 119 10.15 12.34 2.83
C SER A 119 10.20 13.48 1.81
N ALA A 120 10.95 13.32 0.70
CA ALA A 120 10.98 14.29 -0.38
C ALA A 120 9.61 14.47 -1.05
N LEU A 121 8.78 13.44 -1.10
CA LEU A 121 7.40 13.50 -1.58
C LEU A 121 6.43 14.10 -0.54
N GLY A 122 6.85 14.35 0.70
CA GLY A 122 5.98 14.80 1.79
C GLY A 122 5.03 13.71 2.29
N ILE A 123 5.40 12.44 2.13
CA ILE A 123 4.66 11.31 2.69
C ILE A 123 5.14 11.08 4.11
N GLU A 124 4.25 11.27 5.08
CA GLU A 124 4.55 11.22 6.51
C GLU A 124 3.49 10.42 7.28
N GLY A 125 3.86 9.98 8.48
CA GLY A 125 2.91 9.34 9.41
C GLY A 125 2.61 7.89 9.12
N PHE A 126 3.51 7.18 8.40
CA PHE A 126 3.54 5.73 8.29
C PHE A 126 4.60 5.14 9.22
N ALA A 127 4.26 4.04 9.88
CA ALA A 127 5.25 3.15 10.47
C ALA A 127 5.76 2.19 9.41
N PHE A 128 7.06 1.85 9.46
CA PHE A 128 7.68 0.93 8.50
C PHE A 128 8.12 -0.32 9.24
N ALA A 129 7.52 -1.46 8.89
CA ALA A 129 7.81 -2.75 9.49
C ALA A 129 8.75 -3.56 8.57
N ARG A 130 9.94 -3.88 9.05
CA ARG A 130 10.89 -4.74 8.35
C ARG A 130 10.55 -6.20 8.63
N VAL A 131 10.41 -7.00 7.57
CA VAL A 131 10.12 -8.43 7.68
C VAL A 131 11.13 -9.17 8.55
N SER A 132 12.42 -8.80 8.42
CA SER A 132 13.49 -9.40 9.24
C SER A 132 13.26 -9.31 10.76
N HIS A 133 12.46 -8.33 11.22
CA HIS A 133 12.10 -8.16 12.62
C HIS A 133 10.87 -8.99 13.04
N HIS A 134 10.18 -9.61 12.09
CA HIS A 134 8.95 -10.37 12.30
C HIS A 134 9.09 -11.86 11.94
N VAL A 135 10.32 -12.32 11.71
CA VAL A 135 10.58 -13.75 11.38
C VAL A 135 10.14 -14.66 12.51
N GLY A 136 10.40 -14.30 13.79
CA GLY A 136 9.92 -15.06 14.94
C GLY A 136 8.40 -15.21 14.96
N THR A 137 7.66 -14.12 14.70
CA THR A 137 6.20 -14.18 14.56
C THR A 137 5.79 -15.11 13.41
N ALA A 138 6.48 -15.06 12.26
CA ALA A 138 6.18 -15.95 11.15
C ALA A 138 6.43 -17.43 11.54
N GLN A 139 7.51 -17.73 12.27
CA GLN A 139 7.82 -19.07 12.78
C GLN A 139 6.70 -19.58 13.69
N GLU A 140 6.27 -18.78 14.68
CA GLU A 140 5.18 -19.12 15.58
C GLU A 140 3.86 -19.41 14.83
N LEU A 141 3.51 -18.57 13.85
CA LEU A 141 2.30 -18.74 13.06
C LEU A 141 2.35 -20.00 12.20
N VAL A 142 3.47 -20.28 11.52
CA VAL A 142 3.62 -21.49 10.69
C VAL A 142 3.59 -22.75 11.56
N ALA A 143 4.27 -22.74 12.72
CA ALA A 143 4.23 -23.85 13.66
C ALA A 143 2.81 -24.09 14.21
N GLY A 144 2.08 -23.02 14.52
CA GLY A 144 0.66 -23.10 14.92
C GLY A 144 -0.22 -23.73 13.84
N LEU A 145 -0.11 -23.28 12.59
CA LEU A 145 -0.86 -23.86 11.46
C LEU A 145 -0.54 -25.34 11.23
N LEU A 146 0.72 -25.76 11.44
CA LEU A 146 1.10 -27.17 11.40
C LEU A 146 0.45 -27.97 12.52
N SER A 147 0.50 -27.44 13.75
CA SER A 147 -0.11 -28.08 14.93
C SER A 147 -1.61 -28.26 14.79
N ASP A 148 -2.29 -27.28 14.17
CA ASP A 148 -3.74 -27.30 13.94
C ASP A 148 -4.14 -28.15 12.73
N GLY A 149 -3.17 -28.75 12.01
CA GLY A 149 -3.43 -29.54 10.80
C GLY A 149 -3.85 -28.73 9.58
N ARG A 150 -3.75 -27.40 9.65
CA ARG A 150 -4.08 -26.48 8.53
C ARG A 150 -2.90 -26.31 7.56
N ALA A 151 -1.71 -26.71 7.97
CA ALA A 151 -0.51 -26.73 7.14
C ALA A 151 0.11 -28.13 7.17
N TYR A 152 0.99 -28.40 6.21
CA TYR A 152 1.70 -29.67 6.12
C TYR A 152 3.12 -29.46 5.59
N SER A 153 4.02 -30.37 5.96
CA SER A 153 5.38 -30.39 5.47
C SER A 153 5.50 -31.34 4.24
N ALA A 154 6.14 -30.86 3.19
CA ALA A 154 6.41 -31.67 2.01
C ALA A 154 7.66 -31.16 1.26
N GLY A 155 8.57 -32.09 0.90
CA GLY A 155 9.82 -31.75 0.20
C GLY A 155 10.69 -30.73 0.96
N GLY A 156 10.68 -30.75 2.29
CA GLY A 156 11.39 -29.82 3.16
C GLY A 156 10.67 -28.49 3.39
N ASN A 157 9.72 -28.11 2.56
CA ASN A 157 8.92 -26.88 2.67
C ASN A 157 7.64 -27.11 3.49
N ILE A 158 7.00 -26.00 3.91
CA ILE A 158 5.72 -26.03 4.61
C ILE A 158 4.69 -25.26 3.80
N TYR A 159 3.54 -25.87 3.58
CA TYR A 159 2.45 -25.33 2.78
C TYR A 159 1.17 -25.23 3.60
N LEU A 160 0.40 -24.16 3.38
CA LEU A 160 -0.98 -24.04 3.82
C LEU A 160 -1.86 -24.95 2.96
N ASP A 161 -2.65 -25.79 3.58
CA ASP A 161 -3.68 -26.60 2.90
C ASP A 161 -4.87 -25.69 2.58
N THR A 162 -5.09 -25.43 1.29
CA THR A 162 -6.16 -24.55 0.86
C THR A 162 -7.50 -25.24 0.66
N SER A 163 -7.58 -26.56 0.85
CA SER A 163 -8.80 -27.35 0.62
C SER A 163 -9.97 -26.91 1.50
N GLU A 164 -9.71 -26.52 2.74
CA GLU A 164 -10.69 -26.07 3.72
C GLU A 164 -11.04 -24.57 3.64
N ILE A 165 -10.31 -23.80 2.82
CA ILE A 165 -10.53 -22.36 2.67
C ILE A 165 -11.49 -22.12 1.50
N LEU A 166 -12.79 -22.22 1.75
CA LEU A 166 -13.83 -22.15 0.72
C LEU A 166 -13.82 -20.83 -0.07
N SER A 167 -13.36 -19.75 0.54
CA SER A 167 -13.28 -18.41 -0.07
C SER A 167 -12.02 -18.19 -0.91
N PHE A 168 -11.07 -19.14 -0.95
CA PHE A 168 -9.80 -18.97 -1.68
C PHE A 168 -10.03 -18.79 -3.20
N GLY A 169 -9.54 -17.69 -3.74
CA GLY A 169 -9.78 -17.20 -5.11
C GLY A 169 -10.79 -16.05 -5.19
N ARG A 170 -11.55 -15.77 -4.11
CA ARG A 170 -12.63 -14.78 -4.13
C ARG A 170 -12.12 -13.34 -4.30
N LEU A 171 -11.04 -12.97 -3.63
CA LEU A 171 -10.43 -11.63 -3.76
C LEU A 171 -9.92 -11.39 -5.19
N ALA A 172 -9.33 -12.42 -5.80
CA ALA A 172 -8.82 -12.38 -7.16
C ALA A 172 -9.91 -12.58 -8.24
N GLY A 173 -11.14 -12.95 -7.87
CA GLY A 173 -12.21 -13.30 -8.81
C GLY A 173 -11.88 -14.56 -9.64
N MET A 174 -11.11 -15.50 -9.05
CA MET A 174 -10.62 -16.70 -9.71
C MET A 174 -11.34 -17.94 -9.20
N SER A 175 -11.69 -18.84 -10.11
CA SER A 175 -12.18 -20.17 -9.74
C SER A 175 -11.05 -21.07 -9.21
N ARG A 176 -11.39 -22.16 -8.53
CA ARG A 176 -10.40 -23.16 -8.12
C ARG A 176 -9.61 -23.72 -9.30
N GLN A 177 -10.23 -23.84 -10.48
CA GLN A 177 -9.54 -24.30 -11.66
C GLN A 177 -8.51 -23.28 -12.16
N ASP A 178 -8.87 -21.98 -12.18
CA ASP A 178 -7.92 -20.92 -12.57
C ASP A 178 -6.71 -20.90 -11.64
N LEU A 179 -6.92 -21.07 -10.32
CA LEU A 179 -5.85 -21.12 -9.34
C LEU A 179 -4.88 -22.28 -9.57
N ARG A 180 -5.41 -23.47 -9.91
CA ARG A 180 -4.60 -24.66 -10.28
C ARG A 180 -3.79 -24.43 -11.54
N ASP A 181 -4.39 -23.80 -12.54
CA ASP A 181 -3.75 -23.53 -13.83
C ASP A 181 -2.63 -22.49 -13.71
N CYS A 182 -2.77 -21.53 -12.79
CA CYS A 182 -1.73 -20.53 -12.48
C CYS A 182 -0.46 -21.12 -11.82
N ARG A 183 -0.55 -22.31 -11.21
CA ARG A 183 0.56 -23.04 -10.60
C ARG A 183 1.46 -22.17 -9.72
N LEU A 184 0.89 -21.61 -8.67
CA LEU A 184 1.64 -20.83 -7.69
C LEU A 184 2.73 -21.69 -7.04
N ASP A 185 3.96 -21.17 -6.97
CA ASP A 185 5.11 -21.84 -6.34
C ASP A 185 5.22 -23.32 -6.72
N ILE A 186 5.55 -23.59 -7.99
CA ILE A 186 5.55 -24.93 -8.58
C ILE A 186 6.42 -25.89 -7.76
N SER A 187 5.79 -26.93 -7.20
CA SER A 187 6.47 -28.00 -6.50
C SER A 187 5.68 -29.30 -6.67
N PRO A 188 6.34 -30.42 -7.04
CA PRO A 188 5.68 -31.71 -7.14
C PRO A 188 5.30 -32.30 -5.77
N ALA A 189 5.80 -31.71 -4.69
CA ALA A 189 5.53 -32.16 -3.31
C ALA A 189 4.20 -31.61 -2.75
N LYS A 190 3.58 -30.62 -3.38
CA LYS A 190 2.28 -30.07 -2.93
C LYS A 190 1.16 -31.10 -3.03
N LYS A 191 0.23 -31.09 -2.06
CA LYS A 191 -1.01 -31.88 -2.14
C LYS A 191 -1.92 -31.36 -3.25
N LEU A 192 -2.11 -30.02 -3.31
CA LEU A 192 -2.84 -29.34 -4.36
C LEU A 192 -1.94 -28.29 -5.03
N PRO A 193 -2.03 -28.11 -6.35
CA PRO A 193 -1.21 -27.10 -7.06
C PRO A 193 -1.37 -25.68 -6.50
N GLU A 194 -2.55 -25.34 -6.02
CA GLU A 194 -2.91 -24.03 -5.45
C GLU A 194 -2.51 -23.83 -3.98
N ASP A 195 -2.00 -24.85 -3.27
CA ASP A 195 -1.55 -24.69 -1.89
C ASP A 195 -0.45 -23.65 -1.76
N ILE A 196 -0.46 -22.90 -0.66
CA ILE A 196 0.36 -21.73 -0.49
C ILE A 196 1.63 -22.06 0.31
N LEU A 197 2.80 -21.75 -0.26
CA LEU A 197 4.06 -21.86 0.45
C LEU A 197 4.10 -20.89 1.63
N LEU A 198 4.36 -21.39 2.83
CA LEU A 198 4.48 -20.61 4.06
C LEU A 198 5.95 -20.45 4.49
N TRP A 199 6.69 -21.55 4.49
CA TRP A 199 8.09 -21.61 4.89
C TRP A 199 8.91 -22.29 3.81
N ASN A 200 9.90 -21.57 3.28
CA ASN A 200 10.80 -22.08 2.26
C ASN A 200 12.11 -22.53 2.89
N ALA A 201 12.30 -23.83 2.96
CA ALA A 201 13.48 -24.47 3.54
C ALA A 201 14.53 -24.84 2.46
N SER A 202 14.56 -24.14 1.32
CA SER A 202 15.52 -24.43 0.25
C SER A 202 16.97 -24.36 0.75
N GLU A 203 17.74 -25.40 0.50
CA GLU A 203 19.16 -25.49 0.87
C GLU A 203 20.05 -24.44 0.18
N ASN A 204 19.56 -23.76 -0.83
CA ASN A 204 20.28 -22.76 -1.63
C ASN A 204 20.02 -21.31 -1.18
N LEU A 205 19.54 -21.09 0.05
CA LEU A 205 19.33 -19.75 0.57
C LEU A 205 20.63 -19.17 1.13
N ASP A 206 21.04 -18.01 0.65
CA ASP A 206 22.19 -17.26 1.19
C ASP A 206 21.93 -16.73 2.62
N VAL A 207 20.67 -16.67 3.02
CA VAL A 207 20.21 -16.31 4.38
C VAL A 207 19.07 -17.26 4.76
N ALA A 208 19.18 -17.87 5.92
CA ALA A 208 18.14 -18.71 6.49
C ALA A 208 18.04 -18.47 8.00
N PHE A 209 16.84 -18.65 8.53
CA PHE A 209 16.56 -18.62 9.97
C PHE A 209 16.29 -20.05 10.44
N PHE A 210 16.79 -20.38 11.60
CA PHE A 210 16.56 -21.71 12.19
C PHE A 210 15.38 -21.69 13.14
N ASP A 211 14.56 -22.72 13.08
CA ASP A 211 13.52 -23.03 14.05
C ASP A 211 13.52 -24.55 14.33
N ALA A 212 13.28 -24.96 15.57
CA ALA A 212 13.35 -26.37 15.96
C ALA A 212 12.23 -27.22 15.30
N THR A 213 11.09 -26.61 14.99
CA THR A 213 9.94 -27.29 14.38
C THR A 213 9.98 -27.22 12.86
N LEU A 214 10.36 -26.04 12.32
CA LEU A 214 10.29 -25.74 10.88
C LEU A 214 11.59 -26.09 10.15
N GLY A 215 12.69 -26.23 10.89
CA GLY A 215 14.02 -26.34 10.31
C GLY A 215 14.58 -25.02 9.83
N SER A 216 15.67 -25.07 9.05
CA SER A 216 16.30 -23.88 8.48
C SER A 216 15.55 -23.41 7.24
N GLY A 217 15.24 -22.11 7.14
CA GLY A 217 14.49 -21.56 5.99
C GLY A 217 14.18 -20.08 6.14
N ILE A 218 13.28 -19.60 5.29
CA ILE A 218 12.73 -18.23 5.34
C ILE A 218 11.19 -18.26 5.25
N PRO A 219 10.50 -17.34 5.93
CA PRO A 219 9.07 -17.14 5.67
C PRO A 219 8.88 -16.72 4.22
N TRP A 220 7.96 -17.38 3.51
CA TRP A 220 7.68 -17.01 2.12
C TRP A 220 7.00 -15.64 2.07
N TRP A 221 7.15 -14.92 0.98
CA TRP A 221 6.77 -13.50 0.89
C TRP A 221 5.31 -13.19 1.24
N HIS A 222 4.35 -14.13 1.06
CA HIS A 222 2.98 -13.96 1.53
C HIS A 222 2.87 -14.06 3.06
N MET A 223 3.63 -14.98 3.67
CA MET A 223 3.66 -15.16 5.12
C MET A 223 4.30 -13.97 5.85
N GLN A 224 5.17 -13.24 5.15
CA GLN A 224 5.80 -12.04 5.67
C GLN A 224 4.77 -10.97 6.01
N ASP A 225 3.81 -10.69 5.12
CA ASP A 225 2.73 -9.73 5.37
C ASP A 225 1.83 -10.20 6.51
N SER A 226 1.52 -11.51 6.58
CA SER A 226 0.72 -12.07 7.64
C SER A 226 1.39 -11.94 9.01
N SER A 227 2.71 -12.12 9.09
CA SER A 227 3.45 -11.93 10.34
C SER A 227 3.43 -10.47 10.80
N VAL A 228 3.57 -9.51 9.90
CA VAL A 228 3.46 -8.08 10.21
C VAL A 228 2.02 -7.73 10.62
N ALA A 229 1.01 -8.27 9.94
CA ALA A 229 -0.41 -8.05 10.26
C ALA A 229 -0.76 -8.53 11.67
N VAL A 230 -0.28 -9.72 12.04
CA VAL A 230 -0.52 -10.28 13.37
C VAL A 230 0.23 -9.50 14.43
N ALA A 231 1.51 -9.22 14.23
CA ALA A 231 2.31 -8.45 15.18
C ALA A 231 1.78 -7.03 15.39
N GLY A 232 1.34 -6.36 14.31
CA GLY A 232 0.86 -4.98 14.38
C GLY A 232 -0.59 -4.83 14.82
N PHE A 233 -1.46 -5.76 14.42
CA PHE A 233 -2.91 -5.60 14.52
C PHE A 233 -3.66 -6.84 15.03
N GLY A 234 -2.97 -7.89 15.40
CA GLY A 234 -3.60 -9.16 15.84
C GLY A 234 -4.26 -9.93 14.70
N GLY A 235 -3.87 -9.67 13.44
CA GLY A 235 -4.41 -10.35 12.27
C GLY A 235 -5.78 -9.87 11.79
N SER A 236 -6.38 -8.84 12.46
CA SER A 236 -7.64 -8.22 12.02
C SER A 236 -7.53 -6.70 12.03
N TYR A 237 -7.88 -6.05 10.89
CA TYR A 237 -7.72 -4.61 10.69
C TYR A 237 -8.67 -4.06 9.61
N ASP A 238 -8.65 -2.72 9.43
CA ASP A 238 -9.67 -2.07 8.61
C ASP A 238 -9.32 -2.11 7.12
N ILE A 239 -8.09 -1.76 6.72
CA ILE A 239 -7.73 -1.59 5.31
C ILE A 239 -6.42 -2.31 5.00
N HIS A 240 -6.47 -3.20 4.01
CA HIS A 240 -5.27 -3.72 3.35
C HIS A 240 -5.08 -3.02 2.02
N GLY A 241 -3.85 -2.59 1.75
CA GLY A 241 -3.55 -1.81 0.57
C GLY A 241 -2.31 -2.22 -0.19
N GLY A 242 -2.35 -2.08 -1.53
CA GLY A 242 -1.22 -2.34 -2.39
C GLY A 242 -1.48 -1.98 -3.85
N ALA A 243 -0.58 -2.39 -4.75
CA ALA A 243 -0.78 -2.27 -6.19
C ALA A 243 -1.75 -3.34 -6.71
N SER A 244 -2.48 -3.04 -7.79
CA SER A 244 -3.48 -3.97 -8.36
C SER A 244 -2.89 -5.31 -8.83
N GLU A 245 -1.62 -5.34 -9.18
CA GLU A 245 -0.92 -6.60 -9.54
C GLU A 245 -0.70 -7.55 -8.37
N LEU A 246 -0.85 -7.07 -7.13
CA LEU A 246 -0.69 -7.87 -5.92
C LEU A 246 -1.96 -8.62 -5.52
N VAL A 247 -3.10 -8.34 -6.15
CA VAL A 247 -4.37 -9.03 -5.89
C VAL A 247 -4.14 -10.54 -5.95
N TYR A 248 -3.54 -11.04 -7.01
CA TYR A 248 -3.09 -12.41 -7.14
C TYR A 248 -1.61 -12.48 -7.58
N PRO A 249 -0.82 -13.34 -6.98
CA PRO A 249 -1.17 -14.31 -5.91
C PRO A 249 -1.11 -13.75 -4.49
N HIS A 250 -0.53 -12.57 -4.27
CA HIS A 250 -0.02 -12.13 -2.97
C HIS A 250 -1.13 -11.85 -1.96
N HIS A 251 -2.08 -10.98 -2.29
CA HIS A 251 -3.14 -10.58 -1.36
C HIS A 251 -4.20 -11.68 -1.18
N GLU A 252 -4.48 -12.46 -2.22
CA GLU A 252 -5.31 -13.66 -2.11
C GLU A 252 -4.71 -14.66 -1.12
N SER A 253 -3.40 -14.92 -1.24
CA SER A 253 -2.68 -15.80 -0.30
C SER A 253 -2.64 -15.23 1.12
N HIS A 254 -2.47 -13.90 1.26
CA HIS A 254 -2.50 -13.23 2.54
C HIS A 254 -3.88 -13.33 3.22
N LEU A 255 -4.97 -13.13 2.46
CA LEU A 255 -6.33 -13.31 2.96
C LEU A 255 -6.55 -14.74 3.47
N ALA A 256 -6.16 -15.75 2.67
CA ALA A 256 -6.27 -17.17 3.04
C ALA A 256 -5.48 -17.49 4.32
N GLN A 257 -4.27 -16.97 4.44
CA GLN A 257 -3.44 -17.13 5.65
C GLN A 257 -4.08 -16.48 6.87
N LEU A 258 -4.59 -15.25 6.76
CA LEU A 258 -5.27 -14.58 7.86
C LEU A 258 -6.54 -15.31 8.29
N GLN A 259 -7.32 -15.85 7.34
CA GLN A 259 -8.49 -16.68 7.65
C GLN A 259 -8.09 -17.95 8.41
N ALA A 260 -7.03 -18.61 7.98
CA ALA A 260 -6.50 -19.79 8.66
C ALA A 260 -5.96 -19.46 10.07
N ILE A 261 -5.28 -18.33 10.24
CA ILE A 261 -4.68 -17.91 11.52
C ILE A 261 -5.75 -17.44 12.51
N THR A 262 -6.71 -16.62 12.06
CA THR A 262 -7.67 -15.95 12.96
C THR A 262 -8.99 -16.66 13.09
N SER A 263 -9.30 -17.60 12.19
CA SER A 263 -10.62 -18.24 12.04
C SER A 263 -11.75 -17.23 11.72
N LEU A 264 -11.43 -16.01 11.29
CA LEU A 264 -12.40 -15.01 10.86
C LEU A 264 -12.66 -15.14 9.36
N GLU A 265 -13.92 -15.05 8.95
CA GLU A 265 -14.27 -15.04 7.52
C GLU A 265 -13.76 -13.75 6.84
N LYS A 266 -13.87 -12.59 7.48
CA LYS A 266 -13.45 -11.27 6.98
C LYS A 266 -12.44 -10.63 7.95
N PRO A 267 -11.18 -11.09 8.00
CA PRO A 267 -10.14 -10.53 8.88
C PRO A 267 -9.75 -9.10 8.50
N VAL A 268 -9.91 -8.72 7.24
CA VAL A 268 -9.71 -7.37 6.71
C VAL A 268 -11.03 -6.83 6.19
N LYS A 269 -11.38 -5.59 6.58
CA LYS A 269 -12.67 -5.00 6.20
C LYS A 269 -12.70 -4.53 4.75
N PHE A 270 -11.59 -3.89 4.28
CA PHE A 270 -11.48 -3.35 2.93
C PHE A 270 -10.15 -3.75 2.29
N TRP A 271 -10.23 -4.27 1.09
CA TRP A 271 -9.09 -4.52 0.22
C TRP A 271 -9.05 -3.44 -0.86
N THR A 272 -8.03 -2.58 -0.83
CA THR A 272 -7.91 -1.45 -1.75
C THR A 272 -6.68 -1.60 -2.63
N HIS A 273 -6.85 -1.40 -3.94
CA HIS A 273 -5.77 -1.62 -4.89
C HIS A 273 -5.58 -0.42 -5.81
N VAL A 274 -4.32 0.01 -5.93
CA VAL A 274 -3.92 1.13 -6.79
C VAL A 274 -3.49 0.60 -8.14
N GLY A 275 -4.08 1.13 -9.21
CA GLY A 275 -3.78 0.76 -10.59
C GLY A 275 -2.31 1.03 -10.96
N LEU A 276 -1.82 0.31 -11.95
CA LEU A 276 -0.41 0.34 -12.35
C LEU A 276 -0.04 1.64 -13.06
N VAL A 277 1.20 2.06 -12.84
CA VAL A 277 1.85 3.07 -13.67
C VAL A 277 2.70 2.36 -14.71
N ARG A 278 2.38 2.59 -15.97
CA ARG A 278 3.11 2.04 -17.13
C ARG A 278 4.07 3.10 -17.68
N ALA A 279 5.07 2.66 -18.40
CA ALA A 279 5.96 3.52 -19.17
C ALA A 279 5.96 3.03 -20.62
N LYS A 280 5.53 3.89 -21.56
CA LYS A 280 5.38 3.56 -22.99
C LYS A 280 4.51 2.31 -23.21
N GLY A 281 3.34 2.26 -22.55
CA GLY A 281 2.38 1.16 -22.63
C GLY A 281 2.79 -0.13 -21.95
N ARG A 282 3.99 -0.21 -21.36
CA ARG A 282 4.52 -1.42 -20.72
C ARG A 282 4.63 -1.24 -19.20
N LYS A 283 4.47 -2.32 -18.44
CA LYS A 283 4.76 -2.33 -17.00
C LYS A 283 6.20 -1.88 -16.79
N MET A 284 6.41 -0.98 -15.82
CA MET A 284 7.76 -0.64 -15.38
C MET A 284 8.40 -1.82 -14.68
N SER A 285 9.54 -2.24 -15.19
CA SER A 285 10.36 -3.26 -14.52
C SER A 285 11.84 -2.96 -14.74
N LYS A 286 12.65 -3.35 -13.76
CA LYS A 286 14.09 -3.16 -13.80
C LYS A 286 14.75 -3.98 -14.90
N SER A 287 14.22 -5.19 -15.18
CA SER A 287 14.69 -6.06 -16.26
C SER A 287 14.48 -5.44 -17.65
N LEU A 288 13.47 -4.59 -17.81
CA LEU A 288 13.22 -3.87 -19.06
C LEU A 288 13.95 -2.53 -19.16
N GLY A 289 14.63 -2.08 -18.10
CA GLY A 289 15.34 -0.81 -18.07
C GLY A 289 14.44 0.43 -18.28
N ASN A 290 13.13 0.28 -18.07
CA ASN A 290 12.14 1.34 -18.29
C ASN A 290 11.61 1.96 -16.98
N THR A 291 12.34 1.77 -15.88
CA THR A 291 11.96 2.26 -14.55
C THR A 291 12.26 3.75 -14.43
N ILE A 292 11.27 4.52 -13.99
CA ILE A 292 11.40 5.96 -13.72
C ILE A 292 11.45 6.13 -12.21
N THR A 293 12.61 6.56 -11.68
CA THR A 293 12.81 6.70 -10.24
C THR A 293 12.24 8.02 -9.72
N ILE A 294 11.80 8.03 -8.46
CA ILE A 294 11.26 9.22 -7.80
C ILE A 294 12.32 10.33 -7.77
N ARG A 295 13.53 9.99 -7.35
CA ARG A 295 14.65 10.94 -7.21
C ARG A 295 15.05 11.60 -8.51
N ASP A 296 15.01 10.87 -9.64
CA ASP A 296 15.39 11.45 -10.94
C ASP A 296 14.30 12.40 -11.45
N LEU A 297 13.05 12.15 -11.14
CA LEU A 297 11.97 13.09 -11.39
C LEU A 297 12.11 14.36 -10.53
N LEU A 298 12.38 14.22 -9.24
CA LEU A 298 12.50 15.35 -8.30
C LEU A 298 13.75 16.22 -8.55
N LYS A 299 14.76 15.75 -9.31
CA LYS A 299 15.85 16.61 -9.80
C LYS A 299 15.40 17.64 -10.82
N LYS A 300 14.29 17.39 -11.51
CA LYS A 300 13.83 18.16 -12.66
C LYS A 300 12.45 18.79 -12.44
N ARG A 301 11.68 18.30 -11.47
CA ARG A 301 10.26 18.60 -11.28
C ARG A 301 9.97 18.90 -9.83
N THR A 302 8.98 19.77 -9.60
CA THR A 302 8.52 20.03 -8.24
C THR A 302 7.72 18.85 -7.69
N VAL A 303 7.74 18.69 -6.36
CA VAL A 303 6.94 17.70 -5.64
C VAL A 303 5.45 17.88 -5.94
N ASN A 304 4.98 19.13 -5.94
CA ASN A 304 3.57 19.45 -6.17
C ASN A 304 3.11 19.05 -7.58
N ALA A 305 3.91 19.31 -8.61
CA ALA A 305 3.60 18.89 -9.97
C ALA A 305 3.50 17.36 -10.08
N LEU A 306 4.43 16.63 -9.44
CA LEU A 306 4.41 15.18 -9.44
C LEU A 306 3.18 14.63 -8.69
N ARG A 307 2.86 15.16 -7.50
CA ARG A 307 1.67 14.76 -6.73
C ARG A 307 0.39 15.03 -7.53
N LEU A 308 0.22 16.23 -8.10
CA LEU A 308 -0.92 16.59 -8.93
C LEU A 308 -1.05 15.67 -10.14
N TYR A 309 0.05 15.35 -10.82
CA TYR A 309 0.03 14.44 -11.95
C TYR A 309 -0.43 13.04 -11.55
N LEU A 310 0.09 12.50 -10.44
CA LEU A 310 -0.30 11.18 -9.96
C LEU A 310 -1.76 11.13 -9.48
N TYR A 311 -2.30 12.23 -8.96
CA TYR A 311 -3.72 12.38 -8.59
C TYR A 311 -4.64 12.69 -9.77
N SER A 312 -4.10 13.02 -10.95
CA SER A 312 -4.92 13.37 -12.13
C SER A 312 -5.69 12.20 -12.73
N ARG A 313 -5.41 10.99 -12.27
CA ARG A 313 -6.14 9.75 -12.59
C ARG A 313 -6.67 9.13 -11.33
N HIS A 314 -7.88 8.57 -11.42
CA HIS A 314 -8.46 7.83 -10.30
C HIS A 314 -7.50 6.72 -9.86
N TYR A 315 -7.36 6.49 -8.56
CA TYR A 315 -6.33 5.57 -8.03
C TYR A 315 -6.46 4.14 -8.58
N ARG A 316 -7.67 3.66 -8.85
CA ARG A 316 -7.91 2.32 -9.40
C ARG A 316 -7.55 2.16 -10.88
N SER A 317 -7.42 3.27 -11.62
CA SER A 317 -7.12 3.21 -13.05
C SER A 317 -5.64 3.04 -13.31
N ASP A 318 -5.27 2.12 -14.19
CA ASP A 318 -3.94 2.13 -14.78
C ASP A 318 -3.72 3.41 -15.60
N PHE A 319 -2.50 3.89 -15.69
CA PHE A 319 -2.16 4.94 -16.64
C PHE A 319 -0.73 4.85 -17.15
N ASP A 320 -0.50 5.38 -18.34
CA ASP A 320 0.82 5.49 -18.92
C ASP A 320 1.47 6.81 -18.52
N PHE A 321 2.61 6.72 -17.82
CA PHE A 321 3.33 7.89 -17.33
C PHE A 321 4.11 8.54 -18.48
N SER A 322 3.95 9.86 -18.61
CA SER A 322 4.70 10.68 -19.56
C SER A 322 5.26 11.92 -18.87
N GLU A 323 6.58 12.07 -18.87
CA GLU A 323 7.26 13.22 -18.26
C GLU A 323 6.83 14.56 -18.90
N ASN A 324 6.48 14.55 -20.19
CA ASN A 324 6.02 15.74 -20.91
C ASN A 324 4.73 16.34 -20.34
N HIS A 325 3.89 15.52 -19.67
CA HIS A 325 2.68 16.03 -19.03
C HIS A 325 2.98 16.83 -17.76
N LEU A 326 4.13 16.65 -17.12
CA LEU A 326 4.49 17.35 -15.88
C LEU A 326 4.53 18.88 -16.06
N ASP A 327 4.90 19.40 -17.24
CA ASP A 327 4.90 20.85 -17.50
C ASP A 327 3.52 21.51 -17.29
N SER A 328 2.44 20.77 -17.58
CA SER A 328 1.09 21.26 -17.32
C SER A 328 0.76 21.30 -15.84
N PHE A 329 1.28 20.35 -15.06
CA PHE A 329 1.08 20.29 -13.62
C PHE A 329 1.98 21.25 -12.85
N GLU A 330 3.17 21.62 -13.38
CA GLU A 330 3.94 22.76 -12.88
C GLU A 330 3.13 24.04 -12.97
N ARG A 331 2.54 24.34 -14.13
CA ARG A 331 1.68 25.55 -14.29
C ARG A 331 0.46 25.55 -13.37
N ILE A 332 -0.15 24.39 -13.11
CA ILE A 332 -1.26 24.27 -12.16
C ILE A 332 -0.75 24.54 -10.74
N SER A 333 0.40 23.99 -10.36
CA SER A 333 1.05 24.22 -9.07
C SER A 333 1.36 25.71 -8.86
N ASP A 334 1.94 26.37 -9.87
CA ASP A 334 2.26 27.80 -9.81
C ASP A 334 1.00 28.66 -9.64
N ALA A 335 -0.08 28.32 -10.33
CA ALA A 335 -1.35 29.03 -10.22
C ALA A 335 -1.96 28.88 -8.80
N ILE A 336 -1.85 27.70 -8.20
CA ILE A 336 -2.30 27.45 -6.81
C ILE A 336 -1.43 28.27 -5.84
N ALA A 337 -0.10 28.24 -5.99
CA ALA A 337 0.83 29.03 -5.18
C ALA A 337 0.51 30.53 -5.24
N ALA A 338 0.29 31.07 -6.44
CA ALA A 338 -0.08 32.46 -6.63
C ALA A 338 -1.41 32.81 -5.95
N ALA A 339 -2.40 31.89 -6.02
CA ALA A 339 -3.69 32.09 -5.35
C ALA A 339 -3.58 32.09 -3.83
N LEU A 340 -2.76 31.20 -3.26
CA LEU A 340 -2.50 31.12 -1.81
C LEU A 340 -1.83 32.40 -1.27
N ASN A 341 -0.91 32.98 -2.05
CA ASN A 341 -0.19 34.20 -1.70
C ASN A 341 -0.97 35.50 -1.98
N SER A 342 -2.15 35.40 -2.58
CA SER A 342 -3.01 36.56 -2.87
C SER A 342 -4.01 36.81 -1.75
N LYS A 343 -4.60 38.05 -1.72
CA LYS A 343 -5.72 38.34 -0.81
C LYS A 343 -6.89 37.43 -1.12
N GLN A 344 -7.28 36.64 -0.14
CA GLN A 344 -8.40 35.71 -0.29
C GLN A 344 -9.74 36.45 -0.29
N GLY A 345 -10.72 35.87 -1.00
CA GLY A 345 -12.10 36.37 -1.00
C GLY A 345 -12.75 36.20 0.37
N SER A 346 -13.64 37.14 0.73
CA SER A 346 -14.30 37.19 2.05
C SER A 346 -15.60 36.39 2.15
N GLY A 347 -15.98 35.64 1.13
CA GLY A 347 -17.25 34.91 1.07
C GLY A 347 -17.19 33.48 1.63
N LYS A 348 -18.31 33.01 2.23
CA LYS A 348 -18.48 31.56 2.50
C LYS A 348 -18.49 30.83 1.15
N SER A 349 -17.48 30.00 0.92
CA SER A 349 -17.40 29.18 -0.28
C SER A 349 -18.09 27.84 -0.06
N LYS A 350 -18.85 27.37 -1.05
CA LYS A 350 -19.38 25.98 -1.07
C LYS A 350 -18.39 24.98 -1.69
N LEU A 351 -17.20 25.46 -2.06
CA LEU A 351 -16.24 24.62 -2.81
C LEU A 351 -15.63 23.55 -1.92
N ILE A 352 -15.44 23.82 -0.63
CA ILE A 352 -14.92 22.81 0.29
C ILE A 352 -15.86 21.60 0.42
N GLY A 353 -17.17 21.82 0.46
CA GLY A 353 -18.16 20.72 0.49
C GLY A 353 -18.07 19.87 -0.79
N ARG A 354 -18.06 20.52 -1.97
CA ARG A 354 -17.88 19.83 -3.26
C ARG A 354 -16.55 19.07 -3.36
N PHE A 355 -15.49 19.60 -2.76
CA PHE A 355 -14.19 18.91 -2.71
C PHE A 355 -14.27 17.63 -1.86
N PHE A 356 -14.86 17.71 -0.66
CA PHE A 356 -15.03 16.55 0.19
C PHE A 356 -15.98 15.51 -0.41
N GLU A 357 -17.07 15.90 -1.05
CA GLU A 357 -17.97 15.00 -1.79
C GLU A 357 -17.20 14.13 -2.80
N ARG A 358 -16.17 14.69 -3.45
CA ARG A 358 -15.30 13.93 -4.37
C ARG A 358 -14.34 12.99 -3.63
N ILE A 359 -13.70 13.46 -2.58
CA ILE A 359 -12.79 12.62 -1.79
C ILE A 359 -13.57 11.49 -1.10
N GLU A 360 -14.78 11.75 -0.62
CA GLU A 360 -15.63 10.78 0.08
C GLU A 360 -16.32 9.78 -0.86
N ASP A 361 -16.32 10.00 -2.17
CA ASP A 361 -16.76 9.04 -3.17
C ASP A 361 -15.55 8.31 -3.79
N ASP A 362 -15.04 7.34 -3.07
CA ASP A 362 -13.95 6.45 -3.53
C ASP A 362 -12.68 7.23 -3.92
N PHE A 363 -12.40 8.28 -3.16
CA PHE A 363 -11.22 9.13 -3.38
C PHE A 363 -11.09 9.62 -4.83
N ASP A 364 -12.16 10.18 -5.41
CA ASP A 364 -12.15 10.80 -6.74
C ASP A 364 -11.20 12.01 -6.78
N THR A 365 -9.89 11.75 -6.79
CA THR A 365 -8.86 12.80 -6.84
C THR A 365 -8.93 13.65 -8.12
N PRO A 366 -9.25 13.11 -9.32
CA PRO A 366 -9.45 13.94 -10.50
C PRO A 366 -10.59 14.96 -10.33
N GLY A 367 -11.71 14.56 -9.72
CA GLY A 367 -12.83 15.44 -9.41
C GLY A 367 -12.47 16.48 -8.34
N ALA A 368 -11.81 16.06 -7.26
CA ALA A 368 -11.35 16.95 -6.20
C ALA A 368 -10.35 18.00 -6.71
N MET A 369 -9.41 17.62 -7.57
CA MET A 369 -8.46 18.55 -8.21
C MET A 369 -9.15 19.61 -9.06
N LYS A 370 -10.20 19.26 -9.80
CA LYS A 370 -10.99 20.25 -10.58
C LYS A 370 -11.59 21.31 -9.66
N VAL A 371 -12.16 20.89 -8.53
CA VAL A 371 -12.72 21.81 -7.52
C VAL A 371 -11.61 22.67 -6.89
N MET A 372 -10.44 22.10 -6.58
CA MET A 372 -9.31 22.86 -6.03
C MET A 372 -8.79 23.91 -7.04
N VAL A 373 -8.70 23.59 -8.33
CA VAL A 373 -8.29 24.55 -9.37
C VAL A 373 -9.34 25.66 -9.51
N GLU A 374 -10.63 25.34 -9.41
CA GLU A 374 -11.71 26.34 -9.37
C GLU A 374 -11.54 27.26 -8.14
N ALA A 375 -11.26 26.68 -6.96
CA ALA A 375 -11.01 27.43 -5.73
C ALA A 375 -9.80 28.37 -5.85
N ALA A 376 -8.72 27.93 -6.53
CA ALA A 376 -7.56 28.77 -6.80
C ALA A 376 -7.92 29.96 -7.71
N ARG A 377 -8.70 29.74 -8.78
CA ARG A 377 -9.13 30.81 -9.71
C ARG A 377 -9.94 31.90 -9.03
N VAL A 378 -10.82 31.52 -8.09
CA VAL A 378 -11.67 32.49 -7.35
C VAL A 378 -11.03 32.95 -6.04
N ARG A 379 -9.80 32.54 -5.75
CA ARG A 379 -9.06 32.84 -4.52
C ARG A 379 -9.86 32.48 -3.25
N SER A 380 -10.46 31.29 -3.27
CA SER A 380 -11.29 30.81 -2.18
C SER A 380 -10.52 30.67 -0.87
N PRO A 381 -11.09 31.08 0.28
CA PRO A 381 -10.49 30.83 1.59
C PRO A 381 -10.33 29.33 1.91
N ASP A 382 -11.06 28.46 1.24
CA ASP A 382 -11.01 27.00 1.43
C ASP A 382 -9.79 26.34 0.78
N LEU A 383 -9.05 27.07 -0.07
CA LEU A 383 -7.94 26.52 -0.87
C LEU A 383 -6.85 25.88 -0.01
N ASN A 384 -6.53 26.50 1.15
CA ASN A 384 -5.54 25.94 2.10
C ASN A 384 -5.95 24.56 2.62
N ALA A 385 -7.22 24.36 2.93
CA ALA A 385 -7.71 23.08 3.42
C ALA A 385 -7.61 21.99 2.34
N MET A 386 -7.96 22.30 1.09
CA MET A 386 -7.87 21.37 -0.04
C MET A 386 -6.42 20.97 -0.32
N VAL A 387 -5.51 21.94 -0.32
CA VAL A 387 -4.07 21.77 -0.49
C VAL A 387 -3.49 20.83 0.59
N ASN A 388 -3.87 21.04 1.84
CA ASN A 388 -3.42 20.21 2.96
C ASN A 388 -3.91 18.75 2.87
N ILE A 389 -5.15 18.52 2.44
CA ILE A 389 -5.69 17.17 2.23
C ILE A 389 -4.93 16.45 1.12
N LEU A 390 -4.64 17.12 0.01
CA LEU A 390 -3.85 16.53 -1.07
C LEU A 390 -2.34 16.46 -0.73
N GLY A 391 -1.92 17.00 0.42
CA GLY A 391 -0.53 16.97 0.88
C GLY A 391 0.41 17.80 0.01
N LEU A 392 -0.10 18.84 -0.68
CA LEU A 392 0.73 19.74 -1.46
C LEU A 392 1.55 20.65 -0.55
N GLN A 393 2.76 20.98 -0.95
CA GLN A 393 3.76 21.72 -0.17
C GLN A 393 3.98 23.11 -0.78
N TYR A 394 3.42 24.15 -0.15
CA TYR A 394 3.57 25.55 -0.57
C TYR A 394 4.12 26.42 0.56
#